data_4d72ca8c5443d958a908519ba302cf68
#
_entry.id   4d72ca8c5443d958a908519ba302cf68
#
_cell.length_a   1.000
_cell.length_b   1.000
_cell.length_c   1.000
_cell.angle_alpha   90.00
_cell.angle_beta   90.00
_cell.angle_gamma   90.00
#
_symmetry.space_group_name_H-M   'P 1'
#
loop_
_entity.id
_entity.type
_entity.pdbx_description
1 polymer ?
#
loop_
_entity_poly.entity_id
_entity_poly.type
_entity_poly.pdbx_seq_one_letter_code
_entity_poly.pdbx_strand_id
1 'polypeptide(L)'
;MTPFHLIPQALSAAECESLIALCQAAPMKDAGLVRQTTAHQIRRAELSWLDDLPEASWVIDRMMRLVAQANREAFGFDLTEFAESPLVARYGAEREAHFDWHSDIGAGALAAKRKLTIVVQLSEPQDYENGTLELQPDSSIRQAPRDRG
;
A
#
# COMPACT_ATOMS: atom_id res chain seq x y z
N MET A 1 -9.71 -12.95 16.02
CA MET A 1 -9.66 -12.36 14.67
C MET A 1 -8.22 -12.28 14.20
N THR A 2 -7.95 -12.65 12.96
CA THR A 2 -6.62 -12.56 12.36
C THR A 2 -6.29 -11.09 12.09
N PRO A 3 -5.18 -10.55 12.58
CA PRO A 3 -4.85 -9.14 12.39
C PRO A 3 -4.40 -8.82 10.96
N PHE A 4 -3.85 -9.80 10.25
CA PHE A 4 -3.49 -9.69 8.83
C PHE A 4 -3.54 -11.06 8.16
N HIS A 5 -3.65 -11.07 6.86
CA HIS A 5 -3.62 -12.24 6.01
C HIS A 5 -2.55 -12.04 4.94
N LEU A 6 -1.67 -13.02 4.78
CA LEU A 6 -0.57 -12.98 3.82
C LEU A 6 -0.92 -13.80 2.58
N ILE A 7 -0.75 -13.21 1.41
CA ILE A 7 -0.92 -13.87 0.12
C ILE A 7 0.44 -13.85 -0.59
N PRO A 8 1.25 -14.90 -0.51
CA PRO A 8 2.55 -14.95 -1.17
C PRO A 8 2.39 -14.93 -2.70
N GLN A 9 3.29 -14.22 -3.38
CA GLN A 9 3.34 -14.19 -4.84
C GLN A 9 2.02 -13.80 -5.51
N ALA A 10 1.28 -12.88 -4.90
CA ALA A 10 0.04 -12.34 -5.45
C ALA A 10 0.26 -11.58 -6.76
N LEU A 11 1.44 -10.96 -6.92
CA LEU A 11 1.96 -10.43 -8.16
C LEU A 11 3.25 -11.18 -8.53
N SER A 12 3.43 -11.44 -9.83
CA SER A 12 4.68 -12.01 -10.33
C SER A 12 5.83 -10.99 -10.24
N ALA A 13 7.07 -11.48 -10.29
CA ALA A 13 8.25 -10.62 -10.37
C ALA A 13 8.18 -9.64 -11.55
N ALA A 14 7.77 -10.10 -12.72
CA ALA A 14 7.61 -9.27 -13.91
C ALA A 14 6.52 -8.20 -13.73
N GLU A 15 5.42 -8.51 -13.07
CA GLU A 15 4.37 -7.56 -12.75
C GLU A 15 4.87 -6.48 -11.78
N CYS A 16 5.62 -6.85 -10.75
CA CYS A 16 6.23 -5.91 -9.82
C CYS A 16 7.21 -4.97 -10.52
N GLU A 17 8.10 -5.50 -11.34
CA GLU A 17 9.08 -4.71 -12.11
C GLU A 17 8.39 -3.76 -13.10
N SER A 18 7.35 -4.23 -13.77
CA SER A 18 6.55 -3.42 -14.68
C SER A 18 5.91 -2.22 -13.97
N LEU A 19 5.34 -2.42 -12.78
CA LEU A 19 4.76 -1.33 -12.00
C LEU A 19 5.81 -0.32 -11.52
N ILE A 20 6.97 -0.81 -11.06
CA ILE A 20 8.08 0.07 -10.66
C ILE A 20 8.53 0.92 -11.85
N ALA A 21 8.79 0.31 -13.00
CA ALA A 21 9.23 1.00 -14.20
C ALA A 21 8.23 2.04 -14.67
N LEU A 22 6.95 1.70 -14.66
CA LEU A 22 5.86 2.59 -15.06
C LEU A 22 5.80 3.83 -14.15
N CYS A 23 5.91 3.64 -12.84
CA CYS A 23 5.90 4.73 -11.88
C CYS A 23 7.17 5.59 -11.93
N GLN A 24 8.33 5.02 -12.25
CA GLN A 24 9.57 5.77 -12.44
C GLN A 24 9.53 6.65 -13.69
N ALA A 25 8.83 6.23 -14.73
CA ALA A 25 8.66 7.00 -15.97
C ALA A 25 7.64 8.13 -15.84
N ALA A 26 6.73 8.07 -14.87
CA ALA A 26 5.70 9.06 -14.63
C ALA A 26 6.12 10.05 -13.53
N PRO A 27 5.63 11.31 -13.56
CA PRO A 27 5.86 12.24 -12.46
C PRO A 27 5.25 11.73 -11.16
N MET A 28 6.05 11.64 -10.11
CA MET A 28 5.57 11.27 -8.77
C MET A 28 5.18 12.50 -7.96
N LYS A 29 4.14 12.36 -7.15
CA LYS A 29 3.63 13.43 -6.28
C LYS A 29 4.13 13.25 -4.86
N ASP A 30 4.35 14.36 -4.14
CA ASP A 30 4.73 14.35 -2.74
C ASP A 30 3.54 13.92 -1.87
N ALA A 31 3.72 12.84 -1.11
CA ALA A 31 2.69 12.29 -0.21
C ALA A 31 2.48 13.12 1.06
N GLY A 32 3.39 14.03 1.37
CA GLY A 32 3.26 14.93 2.51
C GLY A 32 2.18 16.00 2.33
N LEU A 33 1.64 16.18 1.11
CA LEU A 33 0.57 17.13 0.84
C LEU A 33 -0.79 16.57 1.27
N VAL A 34 -1.36 17.17 2.31
CA VAL A 34 -2.73 16.89 2.76
C VAL A 34 -3.45 18.23 2.84
N ARG A 35 -4.51 18.43 2.02
CA ARG A 35 -5.33 19.66 2.03
C ARG A 35 -4.51 20.95 2.04
N GLN A 36 -3.52 21.06 1.16
CA GLN A 36 -2.60 22.20 1.05
C GLN A 36 -1.60 22.36 2.21
N THR A 37 -1.55 21.37 3.13
CA THR A 37 -0.58 21.35 4.21
C THR A 37 0.37 20.16 4.02
N THR A 38 1.67 20.40 4.16
CA THR A 38 2.69 19.35 4.08
C THR A 38 2.90 18.71 5.45
N ALA A 39 2.57 17.44 5.59
CA ALA A 39 2.68 16.68 6.84
C ALA A 39 3.88 15.71 6.81
N HIS A 40 5.07 16.21 6.50
CA HIS A 40 6.29 15.39 6.37
C HIS A 40 6.77 14.75 7.68
N GLN A 41 6.27 15.18 8.84
CA GLN A 41 6.54 14.53 10.13
C GLN A 41 5.85 13.17 10.24
N ILE A 42 4.69 12.99 9.59
CA ILE A 42 3.92 11.75 9.62
C ILE A 42 4.27 10.88 8.42
N ARG A 43 4.27 11.45 7.22
CA ARG A 43 4.57 10.73 5.98
C ARG A 43 5.43 11.55 5.06
N ARG A 44 6.53 10.96 4.62
CA ARG A 44 7.39 11.49 3.57
C ARG A 44 7.60 10.39 2.54
N ALA A 45 6.94 10.49 1.40
CA ALA A 45 7.03 9.52 0.32
C ALA A 45 6.70 10.19 -1.02
N GLU A 46 7.00 9.53 -2.12
CA GLU A 46 6.55 9.91 -3.46
C GLU A 46 5.44 8.95 -3.89
N LEU A 47 4.39 9.46 -4.50
CA LEU A 47 3.21 8.69 -4.89
C LEU A 47 2.98 8.73 -6.39
N SER A 48 2.60 7.58 -6.95
CA SER A 48 2.00 7.47 -8.29
C SER A 48 0.61 6.87 -8.15
N TRP A 49 -0.40 7.62 -8.54
CA TRP A 49 -1.78 7.14 -8.59
C TRP A 49 -1.97 6.29 -9.85
N LEU A 50 -2.41 5.06 -9.69
CA LEU A 50 -2.51 4.13 -10.82
C LEU A 50 -3.67 4.45 -11.76
N ASP A 51 -4.66 5.22 -11.31
CA ASP A 51 -5.72 5.73 -12.18
C ASP A 51 -5.20 6.68 -13.26
N ASP A 52 -4.08 7.35 -13.00
CA ASP A 52 -3.42 8.22 -13.97
C ASP A 52 -2.57 7.46 -15.00
N LEU A 53 -2.45 6.14 -14.86
CA LEU A 53 -1.60 5.27 -15.67
C LEU A 53 -2.43 4.18 -16.35
N PRO A 54 -2.86 4.37 -17.62
CA PRO A 54 -3.72 3.40 -18.30
C PRO A 54 -3.13 1.98 -18.39
N GLU A 55 -1.81 1.86 -18.47
CA GLU A 55 -1.09 0.59 -18.53
C GLU A 55 -1.17 -0.20 -17.21
N ALA A 56 -1.55 0.46 -16.11
CA ALA A 56 -1.75 -0.15 -14.80
C ALA A 56 -3.23 -0.44 -14.48
N SER A 57 -4.14 -0.30 -15.43
CA SER A 57 -5.58 -0.49 -15.22
C SER A 57 -5.96 -1.90 -14.72
N TRP A 58 -5.14 -2.90 -14.99
CA TRP A 58 -5.32 -4.27 -14.52
C TRP A 58 -5.16 -4.42 -13.01
N VAL A 59 -4.46 -3.49 -12.36
CA VAL A 59 -4.12 -3.59 -10.93
C VAL A 59 -5.36 -3.54 -10.05
N ILE A 60 -6.29 -2.63 -10.32
CA ILE A 60 -7.49 -2.51 -9.49
C ILE A 60 -8.31 -3.81 -9.49
N ASP A 61 -8.49 -4.44 -10.65
CA ASP A 61 -9.19 -5.71 -10.74
C ASP A 61 -8.48 -6.83 -9.97
N ARG A 62 -7.15 -6.85 -10.03
CA ARG A 62 -6.35 -7.81 -9.29
C ARG A 62 -6.49 -7.58 -7.78
N MET A 63 -6.37 -6.34 -7.32
CA MET A 63 -6.51 -6.00 -5.90
C MET A 63 -7.91 -6.33 -5.38
N MET A 64 -8.95 -6.02 -6.13
CA MET A 64 -10.33 -6.35 -5.74
C MET A 64 -10.51 -7.86 -5.55
N ARG A 65 -9.98 -8.68 -6.44
CA ARG A 65 -10.05 -10.15 -6.32
C ARG A 65 -9.29 -10.67 -5.10
N LEU A 66 -8.09 -10.16 -4.88
CA LEU A 66 -7.26 -10.55 -3.72
C LEU A 66 -7.92 -10.17 -2.41
N VAL A 67 -8.46 -8.96 -2.30
CA VAL A 67 -9.19 -8.51 -1.10
C VAL A 67 -10.44 -9.35 -0.87
N ALA A 68 -11.21 -9.62 -1.92
CA ALA A 68 -12.40 -10.45 -1.80
C ALA A 68 -12.07 -11.87 -1.35
N GLN A 69 -10.98 -12.45 -1.87
CA GLN A 69 -10.48 -13.75 -1.45
C GLN A 69 -10.06 -13.74 0.01
N ALA A 70 -9.17 -12.84 0.41
CA ALA A 70 -8.68 -12.70 1.77
C ALA A 70 -9.84 -12.47 2.77
N ASN A 71 -10.81 -11.67 2.38
CA ASN A 71 -11.97 -11.42 3.21
C ASN A 71 -12.80 -12.69 3.46
N ARG A 72 -13.02 -13.51 2.43
CA ARG A 72 -13.71 -14.79 2.60
C ARG A 72 -12.93 -15.78 3.45
N GLU A 73 -11.60 -15.79 3.31
CA GLU A 73 -10.74 -16.76 3.98
C GLU A 73 -10.44 -16.39 5.45
N ALA A 74 -10.33 -15.11 5.76
CA ALA A 74 -9.76 -14.68 7.03
C ALA A 74 -10.57 -13.65 7.83
N PHE A 75 -11.34 -12.77 7.17
CA PHE A 75 -11.92 -11.61 7.87
C PHE A 75 -13.42 -11.64 7.99
N GLY A 76 -14.16 -11.97 6.93
CA GLY A 76 -15.61 -12.09 6.95
C GLY A 76 -16.37 -10.77 7.10
N PHE A 77 -15.81 -9.65 6.66
CA PHE A 77 -16.50 -8.37 6.66
C PHE A 77 -17.57 -8.29 5.55
N ASP A 78 -18.61 -7.54 5.80
CA ASP A 78 -19.55 -7.13 4.77
C ASP A 78 -18.96 -5.93 4.00
N LEU A 79 -18.25 -6.23 2.91
CA LEU A 79 -17.61 -5.22 2.07
C LEU A 79 -18.58 -4.72 1.03
N THR A 80 -18.82 -3.41 0.97
CA THR A 80 -19.83 -2.80 0.11
C THR A 80 -19.23 -2.03 -1.08
N GLU A 81 -18.00 -1.57 -0.96
CA GLU A 81 -17.38 -0.73 -2.01
C GLU A 81 -15.86 -0.84 -1.99
N PHE A 82 -15.25 -0.54 -3.14
CA PHE A 82 -13.81 -0.33 -3.32
C PHE A 82 -13.65 1.10 -3.86
N ALA A 83 -13.71 2.07 -2.95
CA ALA A 83 -13.91 3.48 -3.30
C ALA A 83 -12.60 4.28 -3.43
N GLU A 84 -11.45 3.66 -3.15
CA GLU A 84 -10.16 4.35 -3.18
C GLU A 84 -9.26 3.78 -4.28
N SER A 85 -8.61 4.69 -5.01
CA SER A 85 -7.70 4.32 -6.08
C SER A 85 -6.42 3.69 -5.52
N PRO A 86 -5.91 2.62 -6.15
CA PRO A 86 -4.61 2.09 -5.79
C PRO A 86 -3.50 3.08 -6.16
N LEU A 87 -2.44 3.07 -5.37
CA LEU A 87 -1.26 3.90 -5.59
C LEU A 87 0.01 3.10 -5.36
N VAL A 88 1.10 3.53 -5.99
CA VAL A 88 2.45 3.07 -5.67
C VAL A 88 3.14 4.16 -4.86
N ALA A 89 3.68 3.79 -3.70
CA ALA A 89 4.46 4.68 -2.86
C ALA A 89 5.95 4.32 -2.94
N ARG A 90 6.79 5.33 -3.21
CA ARG A 90 8.24 5.20 -3.18
C ARG A 90 8.78 5.85 -1.92
N TYR A 91 9.49 5.08 -1.12
CA TYR A 91 10.18 5.53 0.08
C TYR A 91 11.67 5.58 -0.19
N GLY A 92 12.14 6.69 -0.78
CA GLY A 92 13.55 6.87 -1.13
C GLY A 92 14.41 7.24 0.07
N ALA A 93 15.56 6.57 0.21
CA ALA A 93 16.51 6.84 1.29
C ALA A 93 17.11 8.26 1.21
N GLU A 94 17.29 8.77 -0.01
CA GLU A 94 17.80 10.10 -0.29
C GLU A 94 16.92 11.24 0.27
N ARG A 95 15.65 10.93 0.58
CA ARG A 95 14.70 11.89 1.18
C ARG A 95 14.37 11.57 2.63
N GLU A 96 15.05 10.60 3.24
CA GLU A 96 14.70 10.08 4.56
C GLU A 96 13.21 9.69 4.65
N ALA A 97 12.71 9.07 3.58
CA ALA A 97 11.32 8.78 3.41
C ALA A 97 10.80 7.79 4.47
N HIS A 98 9.62 8.06 4.99
CA HIS A 98 9.01 7.28 6.06
C HIS A 98 7.49 7.44 6.09
N PHE A 99 6.85 6.56 6.81
CA PHE A 99 5.47 6.71 7.23
C PHE A 99 5.40 6.33 8.71
N ASP A 100 5.07 7.28 9.56
CA ASP A 100 5.00 7.06 11.01
C ASP A 100 3.76 6.24 11.40
N TRP A 101 3.73 5.77 12.63
CA TRP A 101 2.60 5.03 13.17
C TRP A 101 1.30 5.80 12.99
N HIS A 102 0.33 5.13 12.38
CA HIS A 102 -1.00 5.68 12.11
C HIS A 102 -2.03 4.57 12.02
N SER A 103 -3.30 4.94 12.10
CA SER A 103 -4.42 4.06 11.75
C SER A 103 -4.91 4.40 10.35
N ASP A 104 -5.20 3.38 9.54
CA ASP A 104 -5.75 3.56 8.20
C ASP A 104 -7.20 4.03 8.24
N ILE A 105 -7.96 3.68 9.29
CA ILE A 105 -9.28 4.23 9.53
C ILE A 105 -9.15 5.67 10.06
N GLY A 106 -9.94 6.57 9.54
CA GLY A 106 -9.84 8.00 9.86
C GLY A 106 -11.18 8.70 9.86
N ALA A 107 -11.14 10.02 10.09
CA ALA A 107 -12.34 10.87 10.21
C ALA A 107 -12.95 11.28 8.87
N GLY A 108 -12.25 11.16 7.74
CA GLY A 108 -12.76 11.49 6.41
C GLY A 108 -13.86 10.53 5.95
N ALA A 109 -14.73 10.99 5.05
CA ALA A 109 -15.87 10.21 4.58
C ALA A 109 -15.49 8.82 4.02
N LEU A 110 -14.40 8.72 3.27
CA LEU A 110 -13.87 7.44 2.78
C LEU A 110 -13.10 6.70 3.87
N ALA A 111 -12.20 7.39 4.57
CA ALA A 111 -11.34 6.78 5.57
C ALA A 111 -12.12 6.17 6.76
N ALA A 112 -13.28 6.73 7.12
CA ALA A 112 -14.14 6.20 8.16
C ALA A 112 -14.76 4.85 7.81
N LYS A 113 -14.87 4.53 6.52
CA LYS A 113 -15.48 3.28 6.02
C LYS A 113 -14.47 2.17 5.78
N ARG A 114 -13.17 2.44 5.86
CA ARG A 114 -12.12 1.43 5.59
C ARG A 114 -12.24 0.26 6.56
N LYS A 115 -12.34 -0.95 6.03
CA LYS A 115 -12.35 -2.21 6.78
C LYS A 115 -11.09 -3.02 6.57
N LEU A 116 -10.57 -3.01 5.36
CA LEU A 116 -9.34 -3.71 4.98
C LEU A 116 -8.43 -2.77 4.22
N THR A 117 -7.14 -2.94 4.42
CA THR A 117 -6.08 -2.32 3.62
C THR A 117 -5.24 -3.44 3.00
N ILE A 118 -4.90 -3.31 1.74
CA ILE A 118 -3.98 -4.20 1.05
C ILE A 118 -2.67 -3.47 0.77
N VAL A 119 -1.56 -4.13 1.07
CA VAL A 119 -0.21 -3.62 0.78
C VAL A 119 0.55 -4.70 0.02
N VAL A 120 1.21 -4.35 -1.06
CA VAL A 120 2.05 -5.25 -1.86
C VAL A 120 3.47 -4.73 -1.89
N GLN A 121 4.43 -5.58 -1.56
CA GLN A 121 5.86 -5.28 -1.67
C GLN A 121 6.30 -5.46 -3.12
N LEU A 122 6.71 -4.38 -3.77
CA LEU A 122 7.13 -4.42 -5.18
C LEU A 122 8.64 -4.59 -5.34
N SER A 123 9.44 -4.07 -4.39
CA SER A 123 10.91 -4.15 -4.43
C SER A 123 11.43 -5.48 -3.92
N GLU A 124 12.54 -5.94 -4.49
CA GLU A 124 13.27 -7.10 -3.96
C GLU A 124 13.83 -6.76 -2.58
N PRO A 125 13.77 -7.69 -1.60
CA PRO A 125 14.24 -7.39 -0.25
C PRO A 125 15.73 -7.08 -0.15
N GLN A 126 16.55 -7.55 -1.10
CA GLN A 126 17.98 -7.25 -1.16
C GLN A 126 18.30 -5.89 -1.77
N ASP A 127 17.35 -5.21 -2.39
CA ASP A 127 17.57 -3.91 -3.05
C ASP A 127 17.51 -2.73 -2.08
N TYR A 128 17.14 -2.99 -0.81
CA TYR A 128 17.02 -1.93 0.20
C TYR A 128 17.32 -2.45 1.60
N GLU A 129 17.79 -1.55 2.45
CA GLU A 129 17.95 -1.77 3.88
C GLU A 129 16.86 -1.04 4.66
N ASN A 130 16.49 -1.57 5.83
CA ASN A 130 15.42 -1.01 6.68
C ASN A 130 14.05 -0.92 5.96
N GLY A 131 13.22 0.02 6.33
CA GLY A 131 11.91 0.25 5.68
C GLY A 131 10.92 -0.90 5.85
N THR A 132 11.06 -1.70 6.90
CA THR A 132 10.12 -2.79 7.17
C THR A 132 8.75 -2.24 7.55
N LEU A 133 7.71 -2.80 6.96
CA LEU A 133 6.33 -2.53 7.38
C LEU A 133 6.07 -3.18 8.74
N GLU A 134 5.68 -2.40 9.70
CA GLU A 134 5.35 -2.87 11.03
C GLU A 134 3.86 -2.70 11.30
N LEU A 135 3.27 -3.67 11.97
CA LEU A 135 1.86 -3.72 12.33
C LEU A 135 1.72 -3.85 13.83
N GLN A 136 0.81 -3.11 14.42
CA GLN A 136 0.51 -3.18 15.84
C GLN A 136 -1.00 -3.45 16.05
N PRO A 137 -1.43 -4.70 15.84
CA PRO A 137 -2.84 -5.05 16.00
C PRO A 137 -3.32 -5.10 17.46
N ASP A 138 -2.38 -5.22 18.36
CA ASP A 138 -2.56 -5.31 19.82
C ASP A 138 -1.38 -4.62 20.55
N SER A 139 -1.00 -5.07 21.71
CA SER A 139 0.16 -4.53 22.44
C SER A 139 1.52 -4.97 21.86
N SER A 140 1.53 -5.86 20.87
CA SER A 140 2.76 -6.36 20.24
C SER A 140 2.99 -5.77 18.86
N ILE A 141 4.24 -5.51 18.51
CA ILE A 141 4.64 -5.11 17.17
C ILE A 141 5.01 -6.36 16.38
N ARG A 142 4.51 -6.45 15.15
CA ARG A 142 4.80 -7.53 14.21
C ARG A 142 5.36 -6.93 12.93
N GLN A 143 6.38 -7.55 12.40
CA GLN A 143 6.96 -7.16 11.12
C GLN A 143 6.32 -7.97 9.98
N ALA A 144 5.89 -7.28 8.94
CA ALA A 144 5.42 -7.92 7.73
C ALA A 144 6.60 -8.53 6.96
N PRO A 145 6.40 -9.65 6.24
CA PRO A 145 7.41 -10.20 5.34
C PRO A 145 7.84 -9.18 4.28
N ARG A 146 9.10 -9.28 3.86
CA ARG A 146 9.69 -8.38 2.86
C ARG A 146 9.72 -8.99 1.46
N ASP A 147 9.22 -10.21 1.30
CA ASP A 147 9.20 -10.90 0.01
C ASP A 147 8.39 -10.12 -1.02
N ARG A 148 8.88 -10.11 -2.25
CA ARG A 148 8.26 -9.38 -3.36
C ARG A 148 7.01 -10.08 -3.86
N GLY A 149 5.95 -9.29 -4.21
CA GLY A 149 4.70 -9.79 -4.75
C GLY A 149 3.73 -10.29 -3.71
#